data_a81eebe451f80f581e7bcf964c373041
#
_entry.id   a81eebe451f80f581e7bcf964c373041
#
_cell.length_a   1.000
_cell.length_b   1.000
_cell.length_c   1.000
_cell.angle_alpha   90.00
_cell.angle_beta   90.00
_cell.angle_gamma   90.00
#
_symmetry.space_group_name_H-M   'P 1'
#
loop_
_entity.id
_entity.type
_entity.pdbx_description
1 polymer ?
#
loop_
_entity_poly.entity_id
_entity_poly.type
_entity_poly.pdbx_seq_one_letter_code
_entity_poly.pdbx_strand_id
1 'polypeptide(L)' 'MKQILSPFQKYECFEVDGVDYLVVDYTIVQDKDDNLVEWASEMKFKRLKDHKHYTMPITKIITNHKEGRAKLCKCK' A
#
# COMPACT_ATOMS: atom_id res chain seq x y z
N MET A 1 9.51 -9.14 15.66
CA MET A 1 8.87 -8.12 14.83
C MET A 1 7.93 -8.75 13.82
N LYS A 2 6.77 -8.19 13.68
CA LYS A 2 5.77 -8.75 12.77
C LYS A 2 5.89 -8.12 11.40
N GLN A 3 5.65 -8.92 10.39
CA GLN A 3 5.69 -8.43 9.02
C GLN A 3 4.38 -7.74 8.66
N ILE A 4 4.49 -6.78 7.76
CA ILE A 4 3.32 -6.13 7.20
C ILE A 4 2.70 -7.05 6.17
N LEU A 5 1.41 -7.30 6.28
CA LEU A 5 0.69 -8.15 5.33
C LEU A 5 0.10 -7.31 4.20
N SER A 6 0.97 -6.56 3.54
CA SER A 6 0.55 -5.76 2.39
C SER A 6 0.88 -6.49 1.10
N PRO A 7 -0.01 -6.43 0.10
CA PRO A 7 0.26 -7.08 -1.18
C PRO A 7 1.38 -6.42 -1.97
N PHE A 8 1.76 -5.21 -1.61
CA PHE A 8 2.79 -4.48 -2.35
C PHE A 8 3.92 -4.08 -1.42
N GLN A 9 5.15 -4.23 -1.90
CA GLN A 9 6.33 -3.89 -1.14
C GLN A 9 6.75 -2.46 -1.43
N LYS A 10 7.61 -1.92 -0.57
CA LYS A 10 8.18 -0.59 -0.78
C LYS A 10 8.88 -0.56 -2.13
N TYR A 11 8.63 0.51 -2.89
CA TYR A 11 9.18 0.75 -4.23
C TYR A 11 8.64 -0.16 -5.33
N GLU A 12 7.58 -0.89 -5.05
CA GLU A 12 6.89 -1.61 -6.12
C GLU A 12 5.80 -0.75 -6.73
N CYS A 13 5.55 -0.95 -8.03
CA CYS A 13 4.42 -0.29 -8.68
C CYS A 13 3.16 -1.12 -8.53
N PHE A 14 2.03 -0.45 -8.49
CA PHE A 14 0.75 -1.13 -8.59
C PHE A 14 -0.19 -0.28 -9.43
N GLU A 15 -1.22 -0.93 -9.95
CA GLU A 15 -2.20 -0.28 -10.83
C GLU A 15 -3.58 -0.39 -10.23
N VAL A 16 -4.32 0.72 -10.25
CA VAL A 16 -5.73 0.73 -9.86
C VAL A 16 -6.48 1.47 -10.97
N ASP A 17 -7.43 0.78 -11.58
CA ASP A 17 -8.29 1.36 -12.63
C ASP A 17 -7.49 2.00 -13.76
N GLY A 18 -6.40 1.35 -14.14
CA GLY A 18 -5.58 1.83 -15.25
C GLY A 18 -4.61 2.93 -14.89
N VAL A 19 -4.51 3.28 -13.61
CA VAL A 19 -3.60 4.34 -13.16
C VAL A 19 -2.47 3.70 -12.34
N ASP A 20 -1.24 4.05 -12.67
CA ASP A 20 -0.06 3.46 -12.05
C ASP A 20 0.38 4.28 -10.84
N TYR A 21 0.76 3.57 -9.79
CA TYR A 21 1.24 4.15 -8.55
C TYR A 21 2.52 3.46 -8.11
N LEU A 22 3.32 4.16 -7.32
CA LEU A 22 4.54 3.61 -6.74
C LEU A 22 4.45 3.67 -5.22
N VAL A 23 4.69 2.55 -4.55
CA VAL A 23 4.73 2.52 -3.08
C VAL A 23 5.99 3.24 -2.62
N VAL A 24 5.82 4.26 -1.79
CA VAL A 24 6.95 5.07 -1.31
C VAL A 24 7.38 4.61 0.08
N ASP A 25 6.43 4.40 0.96
CA ASP A 25 6.75 4.07 2.34
C ASP A 25 5.51 3.55 3.06
N TYR A 26 5.71 3.14 4.30
CA TYR A 26 4.62 2.71 5.18
C TYR A 26 4.74 3.42 6.51
N THR A 27 3.60 3.79 7.08
CA THR A 27 3.52 4.26 8.46
C THR A 27 2.91 3.12 9.25
N ILE A 28 3.70 2.53 10.13
CA ILE A 28 3.29 1.35 10.88
C ILE A 28 2.94 1.74 12.30
N VAL A 29 1.75 1.34 12.73
CA VAL A 29 1.29 1.57 14.09
C VAL A 29 1.19 0.22 14.79
N GLN A 30 1.79 0.13 15.96
CA GLN A 30 1.74 -1.08 16.77
C GLN A 30 1.12 -0.77 18.12
N ASP A 31 0.42 -1.75 18.69
CA ASP A 31 -0.11 -1.59 20.03
C ASP A 31 0.97 -1.95 21.07
N LYS A 32 0.60 -1.91 22.33
CA LYS A 32 1.57 -2.15 23.40
C LYS A 32 2.11 -3.57 23.43
N ASP A 33 1.45 -4.49 22.72
CA ASP A 33 1.90 -5.87 22.64
C ASP A 33 2.64 -6.14 21.33
N ASP A 34 3.05 -5.08 20.63
CA ASP A 34 3.76 -5.15 19.36
C ASP A 34 2.96 -5.78 18.24
N ASN A 35 1.64 -5.77 18.35
CA ASN A 35 0.77 -6.24 17.28
C ASN A 35 0.52 -5.12 16.30
N LEU A 36 0.55 -5.45 15.01
CA LEU A 36 0.24 -4.48 13.97
C LEU A 36 -1.20 -4.02 14.08
N VAL A 37 -1.40 -2.71 14.13
CA VAL A 37 -2.74 -2.13 14.11
C VAL A 37 -3.06 -1.75 12.67
N GLU A 38 -3.68 -2.66 11.94
CA GLU A 38 -3.89 -2.49 10.50
C GLU A 38 -4.71 -1.26 10.15
N TRP A 39 -5.77 -1.01 10.92
CA TRP A 39 -6.65 0.10 10.59
C TRP A 39 -5.99 1.47 10.80
N ALA A 40 -4.94 1.53 11.60
CA ALA A 40 -4.22 2.77 11.85
C ALA A 40 -2.93 2.87 11.04
N SER A 41 -2.51 1.78 10.43
CA SER A 41 -1.30 1.77 9.61
C SER A 41 -1.66 2.18 8.18
N GLU A 42 -0.76 2.90 7.53
CA GLU A 42 -1.03 3.46 6.22
C GLU A 42 0.09 3.17 5.24
N MET A 43 -0.28 3.09 3.98
CA MET A 43 0.67 3.00 2.89
C MET A 43 0.77 4.37 2.21
N LYS A 44 2.00 4.86 2.06
CA LYS A 44 2.25 6.06 1.27
C LYS A 44 2.62 5.67 -0.15
N PHE A 45 1.99 6.31 -1.11
CA PHE A 45 2.26 6.01 -2.50
C PHE A 45 2.15 7.29 -3.32
N LYS A 46 2.74 7.29 -4.51
CA LYS A 46 2.59 8.42 -5.40
C LYS A 46 2.06 7.94 -6.75
N ARG A 47 1.26 8.80 -7.36
CA ARG A 47 0.76 8.53 -8.70
C ARG A 47 1.87 8.91 -9.70
N LEU A 48 2.22 7.96 -10.54
CA LEU A 48 3.35 8.17 -11.44
C LEU A 48 3.07 9.23 -12.51
N LYS A 49 1.80 9.39 -12.86
CA LYS A 49 1.40 10.32 -13.91
C LYS A 49 1.79 11.77 -13.58
N ASP A 50 1.56 12.19 -12.33
CA ASP A 50 1.78 13.57 -11.94
C ASP A 50 2.59 13.72 -10.66
N HIS A 51 3.09 12.61 -10.12
CA HIS A 51 3.93 12.57 -8.92
C HIS A 51 3.24 13.07 -7.66
N LYS A 52 1.90 13.08 -7.64
CA LYS A 52 1.18 13.44 -6.43
C LYS A 52 1.23 12.30 -5.42
N HIS A 53 1.36 12.67 -4.16
CA HIS A 53 1.47 11.70 -3.06
C HIS A 53 0.13 11.51 -2.38
N TYR A 54 -0.13 10.28 -1.98
CA TYR A 54 -1.36 9.89 -1.31
C TYR A 54 -1.05 8.93 -0.18
N THR A 55 -1.98 8.78 0.75
CA THR A 55 -1.91 7.75 1.77
C THR A 55 -3.23 6.98 1.79
N MET A 56 -3.15 5.75 2.24
CA MET A 56 -4.31 4.87 2.28
C MET A 56 -4.13 3.88 3.42
N PRO A 57 -5.18 3.59 4.21
CA PRO A 57 -5.06 2.56 5.23
C PRO A 57 -4.68 1.22 4.60
N ILE A 58 -3.84 0.46 5.29
CA ILE A 58 -3.39 -0.83 4.77
C ILE A 58 -4.58 -1.76 4.55
N THR A 59 -5.58 -1.71 5.42
CA THR A 59 -6.78 -2.53 5.26
C THR A 59 -7.46 -2.28 3.92
N LYS A 60 -7.47 -1.02 3.49
CA LYS A 60 -8.12 -0.67 2.24
C LYS A 60 -7.35 -1.20 1.03
N ILE A 61 -6.03 -1.14 1.05
CA ILE A 61 -5.25 -1.65 -0.07
C ILE A 61 -5.34 -3.18 -0.15
N ILE A 62 -5.40 -3.84 1.00
CA ILE A 62 -5.59 -5.29 1.02
C ILE A 62 -6.93 -5.66 0.40
N THR A 63 -7.99 -4.94 0.76
CA THR A 63 -9.32 -5.16 0.20
C THR A 63 -9.34 -4.94 -1.30
N ASN A 64 -8.74 -3.84 -1.77
CA ASN A 64 -8.69 -3.56 -3.20
C ASN A 64 -7.94 -4.64 -3.96
N HIS A 65 -6.88 -5.16 -3.37
CA HIS A 65 -6.13 -6.22 -4.00
C HIS A 65 -6.95 -7.52 -4.08
N LYS A 66 -7.65 -7.86 -3.01
CA LYS A 66 -8.49 -9.06 -3.00
C LYS A 66 -9.62 -8.98 -4.02
N GLU A 67 -10.14 -7.78 -4.24
CA GLU A 67 -11.22 -7.58 -5.19
C GLU A 67 -10.75 -7.44 -6.64
N GLY A 68 -9.44 -7.48 -6.84
CA GLY A 68 -8.87 -7.39 -8.17
C GLY A 68 -8.75 -5.98 -8.72
N ARG A 69 -9.01 -4.96 -7.92
CA ARG A 69 -8.88 -3.57 -8.36
C ARG A 69 -7.44 -3.09 -8.34
N ALA A 70 -6.67 -3.54 -7.38
CA ALA A 70 -5.27 -3.16 -7.25
C ALA A 70 -4.41 -4.35 -7.67
N LYS A 71 -3.54 -4.16 -8.64
CA LYS A 71 -2.71 -5.21 -9.20
C LYS A 71 -1.27 -4.74 -9.27
N LEU A 72 -0.36 -5.70 -9.11
CA LEU A 72 1.05 -5.40 -9.28
C LEU A 72 1.31 -5.06 -10.74
N CYS A 73 1.97 -3.93 -11.00
CA CYS A 73 2.33 -3.57 -12.37
C CYS A 73 3.42 -4.46 -12.89
N LYS A 74 3.39 -4.70 -14.18
CA LYS A 74 4.49 -5.37 -14.86
C LYS A 74 5.49 -4.38 -15.40
N CYS A 75 5.58 -3.21 -14.80
CA CYS A 75 6.53 -2.23 -15.28
C CYS A 75 7.93 -2.63 -14.89
N LYS A 76 8.78 -2.15 -15.58
CA LYS A 76 10.14 -2.47 -15.38
C LYS A 76 10.95 -1.35 -15.17
#